data_0abeb71958130ba29c228400ef2becb1
#
_entry.id   0abeb71958130ba29c228400ef2becb1
#
_cell.length_a   1.000
_cell.length_b   1.000
_cell.length_c   1.000
_cell.angle_alpha   90.00
_cell.angle_beta   90.00
_cell.angle_gamma   90.00
#
_symmetry.space_group_name_H-M   'P 1'
#
loop_
_entity.id
_entity.type
_entity.pdbx_description
1 polymer ?
#
loop_
_entity_poly.entity_id
_entity_poly.type
_entity_poly.pdbx_seq_one_letter_code
_entity_poly.pdbx_strand_id
1 'polypeptide(L)'
;THTSPKSPVSDTVSFEFQYTAPMSPTTDTLFANGNSVNFDNTNSGDMWNFAPNKPVLISTASGISNNNTVSEYHLYQNYPNPFNPSTSIKFNIVKSGYVSLKVFDLSGKEVKTLVGGNMQSGSHEVNLNAAGLSSGIYFCRLETSDYSSMIKMTLLK
;
A
#
# COMPACT_ATOMS: atom_id res chain seq x y z
N THR A 1 -27.60 -14.16 -4.88
CA THR A 1 -28.96 -14.46 -4.41
C THR A 1 -28.89 -15.31 -3.16
N HIS A 2 -29.55 -14.88 -2.10
CA HIS A 2 -29.63 -15.63 -0.86
C HIS A 2 -30.82 -16.58 -0.92
N THR A 3 -30.62 -17.86 -0.72
CA THR A 3 -31.64 -18.91 -0.91
C THR A 3 -32.33 -19.37 0.38
N SER A 4 -31.88 -18.91 1.54
CA SER A 4 -32.45 -19.32 2.84
C SER A 4 -32.93 -18.09 3.61
N PRO A 5 -34.10 -18.16 4.26
CA PRO A 5 -34.59 -17.10 5.14
C PRO A 5 -33.61 -16.88 6.29
N LYS A 6 -33.33 -15.63 6.64
CA LYS A 6 -32.57 -15.25 7.83
C LYS A 6 -33.51 -14.60 8.84
N SER A 7 -33.39 -14.99 10.09
CA SER A 7 -34.04 -14.31 11.18
C SER A 7 -33.30 -13.00 11.51
N PRO A 8 -34.00 -11.91 11.81
CA PRO A 8 -33.36 -10.67 12.20
C PRO A 8 -32.65 -10.81 13.57
N VAL A 9 -31.52 -10.15 13.69
CA VAL A 9 -30.87 -9.92 14.98
C VAL A 9 -31.01 -8.43 15.27
N SER A 10 -31.71 -8.09 16.37
CA SER A 10 -32.02 -6.68 16.72
C SER A 10 -32.77 -5.93 15.60
N ASP A 11 -33.80 -6.54 15.03
CA ASP A 11 -34.63 -6.02 13.94
C ASP A 11 -33.87 -5.72 12.62
N THR A 12 -32.67 -6.23 12.49
CA THR A 12 -31.84 -6.05 11.28
C THR A 12 -31.39 -7.39 10.73
N VAL A 13 -31.56 -7.57 9.43
CA VAL A 13 -30.99 -8.70 8.68
C VAL A 13 -29.90 -8.18 7.76
N SER A 14 -28.68 -8.70 7.90
CA SER A 14 -27.54 -8.34 7.06
C SER A 14 -27.20 -9.46 6.11
N PHE A 15 -26.93 -9.09 4.86
CA PHE A 15 -26.44 -10.00 3.83
C PHE A 15 -25.12 -9.47 3.29
N GLU A 16 -24.15 -10.33 3.17
CA GLU A 16 -22.89 -10.04 2.49
C GLU A 16 -22.95 -10.63 1.08
N PHE A 17 -22.47 -9.89 0.11
CA PHE A 17 -22.33 -10.35 -1.26
C PHE A 17 -21.02 -9.82 -1.84
N GLN A 18 -20.47 -10.57 -2.78
CA GLN A 18 -19.31 -10.16 -3.54
C GLN A 18 -19.75 -9.53 -4.86
N TYR A 19 -19.27 -8.33 -5.13
CA TYR A 19 -19.48 -7.63 -6.37
C TYR A 19 -18.18 -7.54 -7.15
N THR A 20 -18.18 -8.00 -8.40
CA THR A 20 -17.04 -7.86 -9.31
C THR A 20 -17.30 -6.67 -10.22
N ALA A 21 -16.51 -5.62 -10.04
CA ALA A 21 -16.62 -4.42 -10.86
C ALA A 21 -16.18 -4.68 -12.31
N PRO A 22 -16.84 -4.07 -13.30
CA PRO A 22 -16.39 -4.12 -14.69
C PRO A 22 -15.04 -3.42 -14.87
N MET A 23 -14.29 -3.82 -15.89
CA MET A 23 -12.93 -3.30 -16.17
C MET A 23 -12.92 -1.87 -16.74
N SER A 24 -14.06 -1.32 -17.09
CA SER A 24 -14.19 0.04 -17.65
C SER A 24 -14.83 0.98 -16.64
N PRO A 25 -14.46 2.28 -16.63
CA PRO A 25 -15.13 3.27 -15.81
C PRO A 25 -16.61 3.34 -16.19
N THR A 26 -17.48 3.16 -15.21
CA THR A 26 -18.93 3.25 -15.40
C THR A 26 -19.61 3.55 -14.07
N THR A 27 -20.88 3.89 -14.15
CA THR A 27 -21.75 3.95 -12.97
C THR A 27 -22.63 2.72 -13.00
N ASP A 28 -22.55 1.90 -11.98
CA ASP A 28 -23.43 0.78 -11.79
C ASP A 28 -24.42 1.08 -10.67
N THR A 29 -25.56 0.40 -10.69
CA THR A 29 -26.61 0.65 -9.70
C THR A 29 -26.96 -0.65 -8.99
N LEU A 30 -26.80 -0.67 -7.69
CA LEU A 30 -27.19 -1.79 -6.86
C LEU A 30 -28.66 -1.66 -6.47
N PHE A 31 -29.42 -2.71 -6.74
CA PHE A 31 -30.82 -2.83 -6.37
C PHE A 31 -30.95 -3.88 -5.26
N ALA A 32 -31.76 -3.56 -4.25
CA ALA A 32 -32.12 -4.50 -3.23
C ALA A 32 -33.61 -4.46 -2.99
N ASN A 33 -34.22 -5.63 -2.88
CA ASN A 33 -35.58 -5.79 -2.44
C ASN A 33 -35.65 -6.83 -1.32
N GLY A 34 -36.55 -6.62 -0.41
CA GLY A 34 -36.82 -7.54 0.68
C GLY A 34 -38.32 -7.79 0.83
N ASN A 35 -38.65 -9.00 1.22
CA ASN A 35 -40.01 -9.36 1.61
C ASN A 35 -40.02 -9.66 3.10
N SER A 36 -40.92 -9.02 3.82
CA SER A 36 -41.21 -9.30 5.22
C SER A 36 -42.41 -10.23 5.29
N VAL A 37 -42.20 -11.45 5.80
CA VAL A 37 -43.23 -12.47 5.93
C VAL A 37 -43.64 -12.63 7.40
N ASN A 38 -44.94 -12.79 7.64
CA ASN A 38 -45.49 -12.98 8.99
C ASN A 38 -45.49 -14.44 9.47
N PHE A 39 -45.01 -15.38 8.63
CA PHE A 39 -44.92 -16.82 8.91
C PHE A 39 -46.29 -17.52 9.20
N ASP A 40 -47.39 -16.98 8.71
CA ASP A 40 -48.73 -17.57 8.90
C ASP A 40 -49.12 -18.57 7.80
N ASN A 41 -48.21 -18.90 6.89
CA ASN A 41 -48.40 -19.73 5.70
C ASN A 41 -49.42 -19.17 4.69
N THR A 42 -49.71 -17.89 4.77
CA THR A 42 -50.55 -17.18 3.79
C THR A 42 -49.76 -16.04 3.15
N ASN A 43 -50.20 -15.53 2.01
CA ASN A 43 -49.60 -14.37 1.38
C ASN A 43 -50.19 -13.05 1.88
N SER A 44 -51.09 -13.10 2.86
CA SER A 44 -51.74 -11.91 3.41
C SER A 44 -50.87 -11.29 4.50
N GLY A 45 -50.59 -10.01 4.39
CA GLY A 45 -49.75 -9.28 5.32
C GLY A 45 -48.26 -9.26 4.98
N ASP A 46 -47.85 -9.97 3.94
CA ASP A 46 -46.47 -9.88 3.45
C ASP A 46 -46.23 -8.52 2.77
N MET A 47 -45.14 -7.87 3.10
CA MET A 47 -44.80 -6.56 2.56
C MET A 47 -43.47 -6.63 1.78
N TRP A 48 -43.52 -6.17 0.53
CA TRP A 48 -42.33 -5.95 -0.28
C TRP A 48 -41.82 -4.54 -0.05
N ASN A 49 -40.53 -4.45 0.26
CA ASN A 49 -39.87 -3.17 0.41
C ASN A 49 -38.66 -3.09 -0.52
N PHE A 50 -38.60 -2.00 -1.28
CA PHE A 50 -37.48 -1.71 -2.15
C PHE A 50 -36.56 -0.71 -1.44
N ALA A 51 -35.30 -1.12 -1.24
CA ALA A 51 -34.30 -0.18 -0.77
C ALA A 51 -34.04 0.89 -1.85
N PRO A 52 -33.72 2.12 -1.47
CA PRO A 52 -33.29 3.14 -2.41
C PRO A 52 -32.09 2.63 -3.24
N ASN A 53 -32.14 2.89 -4.54
CA ASN A 53 -31.04 2.54 -5.43
C ASN A 53 -29.73 3.17 -4.96
N LYS A 54 -28.68 2.37 -4.91
CA LYS A 54 -27.32 2.82 -4.55
C LYS A 54 -26.47 2.89 -5.81
N PRO A 55 -26.23 4.09 -6.38
CA PRO A 55 -25.28 4.23 -7.46
C PRO A 55 -23.86 3.95 -6.93
N VAL A 56 -23.13 3.12 -7.62
CA VAL A 56 -21.72 2.82 -7.36
C VAL A 56 -20.92 3.39 -8.51
N LEU A 57 -20.13 4.41 -8.22
CA LEU A 57 -19.22 4.99 -9.19
C LEU A 57 -17.98 4.08 -9.30
N ILE A 58 -17.80 3.46 -10.44
CA ILE A 58 -16.65 2.65 -10.76
C ILE A 58 -15.67 3.54 -11.52
N SER A 59 -14.60 3.96 -10.85
CA SER A 59 -13.47 4.60 -11.51
C SER A 59 -12.42 3.54 -11.85
N THR A 60 -11.78 3.64 -13.00
CA THR A 60 -10.53 2.93 -13.23
C THR A 60 -9.47 3.59 -12.35
N ALA A 61 -9.38 3.17 -11.12
CA ALA A 61 -8.18 3.40 -10.36
C ALA A 61 -7.10 2.57 -11.03
N SER A 62 -6.30 3.21 -11.87
CA SER A 62 -5.02 2.65 -12.28
C SER A 62 -4.15 2.52 -11.04
N GLY A 63 -4.09 1.30 -10.52
CA GLY A 63 -3.28 0.94 -9.38
C GLY A 63 -4.03 1.10 -8.05
N ILE A 64 -3.87 0.09 -7.23
CA ILE A 64 -4.00 0.22 -5.78
C ILE A 64 -2.99 1.32 -5.41
N SER A 65 -3.44 2.53 -5.27
CA SER A 65 -2.76 3.49 -4.42
C SER A 65 -2.85 2.89 -3.03
N ASN A 66 -1.87 2.08 -2.67
CA ASN A 66 -1.47 2.04 -1.29
C ASN A 66 -1.10 3.51 -0.99
N ASN A 67 -2.08 4.27 -0.53
CA ASN A 67 -1.83 5.53 0.13
C ASN A 67 -1.11 5.20 1.45
N ASN A 68 0.05 4.62 1.35
CA ASN A 68 1.11 4.82 2.30
C ASN A 68 1.50 6.29 2.13
N THR A 69 0.64 7.18 2.58
CA THR A 69 1.02 8.56 2.81
C THR A 69 2.10 8.50 3.86
N VAL A 70 3.33 8.48 3.37
CA VAL A 70 4.50 8.54 4.22
C VAL A 70 4.47 9.92 4.85
N SER A 71 4.25 9.97 6.15
CA SER A 71 4.14 11.21 6.92
C SER A 71 5.49 11.78 7.33
N GLU A 72 6.55 10.97 7.21
CA GLU A 72 7.89 11.32 7.70
C GLU A 72 8.97 10.78 6.76
N TYR A 73 10.01 11.60 6.54
CA TYR A 73 11.24 11.14 5.90
C TYR A 73 11.95 10.17 6.82
N HIS A 74 12.40 9.05 6.29
CA HIS A 74 13.15 8.07 7.07
C HIS A 74 14.13 7.30 6.19
N LEU A 75 15.33 7.06 6.71
CA LEU A 75 16.30 6.13 6.15
C LEU A 75 16.45 4.96 7.14
N TYR A 76 15.94 3.80 6.76
CA TYR A 76 16.01 2.60 7.59
C TYR A 76 17.39 1.97 7.55
N GLN A 77 17.74 1.27 8.63
CA GLN A 77 18.94 0.45 8.65
C GLN A 77 18.86 -0.59 7.54
N ASN A 78 19.96 -0.78 6.80
CA ASN A 78 20.03 -1.80 5.78
C ASN A 78 19.85 -3.21 6.38
N TYR A 79 19.23 -4.10 5.64
CA TYR A 79 19.05 -5.47 6.06
C TYR A 79 19.41 -6.45 4.91
N PRO A 80 20.22 -7.46 5.21
CA PRO A 80 20.93 -7.72 6.46
C PRO A 80 22.02 -6.67 6.77
N ASN A 81 22.42 -6.54 8.06
CA ASN A 81 23.58 -5.80 8.51
C ASN A 81 24.18 -6.49 9.75
N PRO A 82 25.39 -7.09 9.72
CA PRO A 82 26.33 -7.11 8.59
C PRO A 82 25.80 -7.84 7.35
N PHE A 83 26.34 -7.54 6.16
CA PHE A 83 25.89 -8.11 4.90
C PHE A 83 27.04 -8.69 4.06
N ASN A 84 26.71 -9.63 3.14
CA ASN A 84 27.64 -10.30 2.23
C ASN A 84 26.95 -10.76 0.94
N PRO A 85 27.34 -10.33 -0.24
CA PRO A 85 27.81 -8.99 -0.54
C PRO A 85 26.63 -8.03 -0.78
N SER A 86 25.39 -8.48 -0.60
CA SER A 86 24.17 -7.76 -0.94
C SER A 86 23.33 -7.41 0.29
N THR A 87 22.70 -6.24 0.24
CA THR A 87 21.77 -5.78 1.28
C THR A 87 20.70 -4.89 0.68
N SER A 88 19.56 -4.82 1.32
CA SER A 88 18.46 -3.93 0.94
C SER A 88 18.45 -2.70 1.85
N ILE A 89 18.18 -1.54 1.26
CA ILE A 89 18.06 -0.25 1.94
C ILE A 89 16.68 0.30 1.64
N LYS A 90 15.89 0.52 2.70
CA LYS A 90 14.56 1.11 2.63
C LYS A 90 14.61 2.55 3.07
N PHE A 91 13.81 3.40 2.43
CA PHE A 91 13.68 4.80 2.81
C PHE A 91 12.33 5.36 2.40
N ASN A 92 11.92 6.39 3.12
CA ASN A 92 10.67 7.10 2.90
C ASN A 92 10.96 8.51 2.44
N ILE A 93 10.24 8.98 1.42
CA ILE A 93 10.24 10.37 0.97
C ILE A 93 8.84 10.95 1.02
N VAL A 94 8.69 12.12 1.65
CA VAL A 94 7.37 12.76 1.88
C VAL A 94 6.91 13.53 0.67
N LYS A 95 7.85 14.22 0.01
CA LYS A 95 7.57 15.08 -1.17
C LYS A 95 8.31 14.55 -2.38
N SER A 96 7.61 14.47 -3.50
CA SER A 96 8.26 14.16 -4.78
C SER A 96 9.30 15.22 -5.13
N GLY A 97 10.47 14.79 -5.59
CA GLY A 97 11.56 15.68 -5.92
C GLY A 97 12.87 14.92 -6.16
N TYR A 98 13.97 15.68 -6.23
CA TYR A 98 15.29 15.11 -6.40
C TYR A 98 15.74 14.38 -5.14
N VAL A 99 16.18 13.15 -5.30
CA VAL A 99 16.67 12.27 -4.24
C VAL A 99 18.07 11.78 -4.60
N SER A 100 18.98 11.85 -3.65
CA SER A 100 20.33 11.29 -3.74
C SER A 100 20.53 10.26 -2.65
N LEU A 101 20.84 9.02 -3.03
CA LEU A 101 21.22 7.94 -2.11
C LEU A 101 22.57 7.41 -2.51
N LYS A 102 23.57 7.66 -1.67
CA LYS A 102 24.99 7.40 -1.97
C LYS A 102 25.67 6.63 -0.85
N VAL A 103 26.67 5.83 -1.24
CA VAL A 103 27.48 5.05 -0.32
C VAL A 103 28.89 5.64 -0.28
N PHE A 104 29.42 5.79 0.93
CA PHE A 104 30.74 6.35 1.23
C PHE A 104 31.56 5.35 2.04
N ASP A 105 32.87 5.38 1.86
CA ASP A 105 33.83 4.69 2.73
C ASP A 105 34.15 5.51 3.99
N LEU A 106 35.01 4.96 4.86
CA LEU A 106 35.46 5.62 6.09
C LEU A 106 36.21 6.95 5.86
N SER A 107 36.79 7.14 4.68
CA SER A 107 37.48 8.39 4.33
C SER A 107 36.52 9.49 3.84
N GLY A 108 35.22 9.15 3.70
CA GLY A 108 34.21 10.02 3.14
C GLY A 108 34.22 10.06 1.60
N LYS A 109 34.95 9.15 0.95
CA LYS A 109 34.94 9.03 -0.49
C LYS A 109 33.68 8.31 -0.94
N GLU A 110 32.97 8.88 -1.94
CA GLU A 110 31.86 8.20 -2.59
C GLU A 110 32.34 6.96 -3.33
N VAL A 111 31.80 5.80 -2.99
CA VAL A 111 32.13 4.50 -3.61
C VAL A 111 30.99 4.00 -4.50
N LYS A 112 29.76 4.46 -4.29
CA LYS A 112 28.63 4.09 -5.12
C LYS A 112 27.47 5.08 -5.00
N THR A 113 26.86 5.42 -6.13
CA THR A 113 25.54 6.08 -6.16
C THR A 113 24.47 5.03 -6.40
N LEU A 114 23.46 4.97 -5.52
CA LEU A 114 22.33 4.04 -5.62
C LEU A 114 21.11 4.71 -6.27
N VAL A 115 20.86 5.97 -5.91
CA VAL A 115 19.81 6.82 -6.50
C VAL A 115 20.38 8.20 -6.76
N GLY A 116 20.07 8.76 -7.90
CA GLY A 116 20.42 10.14 -8.28
C GLY A 116 19.40 10.65 -9.30
N GLY A 117 18.24 11.09 -8.83
CA GLY A 117 17.17 11.55 -9.74
C GLY A 117 15.88 11.90 -9.02
N ASN A 118 14.88 12.30 -9.82
CA ASN A 118 13.55 12.62 -9.28
C ASN A 118 12.79 11.34 -8.93
N MET A 119 12.22 11.31 -7.74
CA MET A 119 11.39 10.21 -7.23
C MET A 119 10.05 10.74 -6.73
N GLN A 120 9.03 9.90 -6.80
CA GLN A 120 7.71 10.19 -6.24
C GLN A 120 7.74 10.04 -4.71
N SER A 121 6.85 10.76 -4.01
CA SER A 121 6.63 10.53 -2.58
C SER A 121 6.18 9.09 -2.32
N GLY A 122 6.62 8.51 -1.21
CA GLY A 122 6.30 7.13 -0.85
C GLY A 122 7.46 6.40 -0.21
N SER A 123 7.28 5.09 0.00
CA SER A 123 8.29 4.17 0.50
C SER A 123 9.03 3.52 -0.66
N HIS A 124 10.35 3.51 -0.57
CA HIS A 124 11.23 2.98 -1.61
C HIS A 124 12.19 1.96 -1.04
N GLU A 125 12.62 1.03 -1.89
CA GLU A 125 13.61 0.02 -1.55
C GLU A 125 14.63 -0.12 -2.68
N VAL A 126 15.91 -0.14 -2.33
CA VAL A 126 17.02 -0.26 -3.28
C VAL A 126 18.00 -1.32 -2.78
N ASN A 127 18.45 -2.18 -3.68
CA ASN A 127 19.44 -3.21 -3.39
C ASN A 127 20.85 -2.70 -3.67
N LEU A 128 21.73 -2.84 -2.68
CA LEU A 128 23.16 -2.63 -2.80
C LEU A 128 23.86 -3.97 -3.00
N ASN A 129 24.54 -4.12 -4.13
CA ASN A 129 25.55 -5.17 -4.33
C ASN A 129 26.93 -4.56 -4.21
N ALA A 130 27.68 -4.99 -3.18
CA ALA A 130 29.00 -4.51 -2.84
C ALA A 130 30.11 -5.52 -3.19
N ALA A 131 29.90 -6.39 -4.19
CA ALA A 131 30.89 -7.43 -4.58
C ALA A 131 32.28 -6.86 -4.90
N GLY A 132 32.34 -5.64 -5.46
CA GLY A 132 33.59 -4.92 -5.78
C GLY A 132 34.24 -4.16 -4.62
N LEU A 133 33.57 -4.09 -3.44
CA LEU A 133 34.09 -3.36 -2.28
C LEU A 133 34.81 -4.31 -1.31
N SER A 134 35.75 -3.81 -0.53
CA SER A 134 36.44 -4.57 0.52
C SER A 134 35.59 -4.71 1.77
N SER A 135 35.82 -5.76 2.58
CA SER A 135 35.19 -5.86 3.90
C SER A 135 35.50 -4.63 4.74
N GLY A 136 34.52 -4.09 5.44
CA GLY A 136 34.70 -2.88 6.23
C GLY A 136 33.40 -2.15 6.53
N ILE A 137 33.57 -0.95 7.07
CA ILE A 137 32.44 -0.06 7.41
C ILE A 137 32.24 0.91 6.27
N TYR A 138 30.97 1.10 5.92
CA TYR A 138 30.48 2.05 4.92
C TYR A 138 29.34 2.88 5.50
N PHE A 139 29.10 4.03 4.90
CA PHE A 139 28.01 4.92 5.25
C PHE A 139 27.09 5.09 4.05
N CYS A 140 25.78 4.93 4.24
CA CYS A 140 24.80 5.26 3.23
C CYS A 140 24.10 6.54 3.63
N ARG A 141 24.10 7.55 2.74
CA ARG A 141 23.51 8.86 2.97
C ARG A 141 22.35 9.07 2.00
N LEU A 142 21.19 9.42 2.56
CA LEU A 142 20.03 9.89 1.85
C LEU A 142 19.99 11.42 1.95
N GLU A 143 19.82 12.08 0.81
CA GLU A 143 19.66 13.54 0.72
C GLU A 143 18.48 13.86 -0.19
N THR A 144 17.65 14.80 0.25
CA THR A 144 16.57 15.43 -0.51
C THR A 144 16.70 16.95 -0.34
N SER A 145 15.78 17.74 -0.91
CA SER A 145 15.75 19.20 -0.67
C SER A 145 15.63 19.60 0.80
N ASP A 146 14.89 18.78 1.59
CA ASP A 146 14.41 19.16 2.92
C ASP A 146 14.93 18.22 4.01
N TYR A 147 15.67 17.15 3.64
CA TYR A 147 16.06 16.11 4.57
C TYR A 147 17.42 15.49 4.22
N SER A 148 18.19 15.19 5.24
CA SER A 148 19.41 14.41 5.12
C SER A 148 19.53 13.42 6.28
N SER A 149 19.89 12.18 5.99
CA SER A 149 20.14 11.14 6.99
C SER A 149 21.23 10.20 6.54
N MET A 150 21.89 9.54 7.51
CA MET A 150 22.98 8.63 7.26
C MET A 150 22.88 7.39 8.16
N ILE A 151 23.12 6.21 7.59
CA ILE A 151 23.22 4.94 8.30
C ILE A 151 24.61 4.33 8.13
N LYS A 152 25.05 3.56 9.15
CA LYS A 152 26.28 2.77 9.10
C LYS A 152 25.98 1.35 8.63
N MET A 153 26.77 0.85 7.69
CA MET A 153 26.66 -0.49 7.13
C MET A 153 27.98 -1.25 7.32
N THR A 154 27.91 -2.55 7.60
CA THR A 154 29.09 -3.40 7.79
C THR A 154 29.09 -4.49 6.73
N LEU A 155 30.09 -4.45 5.82
CA LEU A 155 30.32 -5.48 4.81
C LEU A 155 31.28 -6.52 5.34
N LEU A 156 30.89 -7.78 5.30
CA LEU A 156 31.71 -8.95 5.58
C LEU A 156 31.83 -9.79 4.30
N LYS A 157 33.03 -10.24 3.99
CA LYS A 157 33.27 -11.20 2.91
C LYS A 157 33.95 -12.43 3.48
#